data_af32989f7f8fc79b588496bf5d72c95b
#
_entry.id   af32989f7f8fc79b588496bf5d72c95b
#
_cell.length_a   1.000
_cell.length_b   1.000
_cell.length_c   1.000
_cell.angle_alpha   90.00
_cell.angle_beta   90.00
_cell.angle_gamma   90.00
#
_symmetry.space_group_name_H-M   'P 1'
#
loop_
_entity.id
_entity.type
_entity.pdbx_description
1 polymer ?
#
loop_
_entity_poly.entity_id
_entity_poly.type
_entity_poly.pdbx_seq_one_letter_code
_entity_poly.pdbx_strand_id
1 'polypeptide(L)'
;MTVTSRLTTMASAIALTAFMGALAAPASADEAAAKKWIDEEFQPSTLTKDEQMKEMQWFINAAKPFVGQEISVVSETIATHEYESKVLAKAFTEITGIKVKHDIIQEGDLVEKIQTQMQSGRNIYDGWVNDSDLIGTHFRYNQTVSLTDFMAGEGKDVTLPTLDVNDFIGKSFGTAPDGKLFQLPDQQFANLYWFRYDWFTNPEYKAKFKAKYGYELGVPVNWSAYEDIAEFFTNDIKEINGVKVYGHMDYGKKDPSLGWRFTDAWLSMAGNGDKGIPNGKPVDEWGIRMEGCRPTGSSVERGGDTNGPAAVYSIVKYVDWLNKYAPPNARGMTFSEAGAVPAQGNIAQQIFWYTAFTADM
;
A
#
# COMPACT_ATOMS: atom_id res chain seq x y z
N MET A 1 -87.16 -5.66 -14.26
CA MET A 1 -86.67 -6.19 -15.54
C MET A 1 -85.38 -6.94 -15.24
N THR A 2 -85.47 -8.23 -15.34
CA THR A 2 -84.44 -9.24 -15.02
C THR A 2 -83.52 -9.39 -16.19
N VAL A 3 -82.20 -9.35 -15.93
CA VAL A 3 -81.15 -9.79 -16.87
C VAL A 3 -80.22 -10.74 -16.17
N THR A 4 -80.30 -11.96 -16.61
CA THR A 4 -79.45 -13.10 -16.21
C THR A 4 -78.01 -12.97 -16.74
N SER A 5 -77.03 -13.12 -15.87
CA SER A 5 -75.61 -13.24 -16.22
C SER A 5 -75.20 -14.71 -16.25
N ARG A 6 -74.61 -15.09 -17.33
CA ARG A 6 -73.99 -16.42 -17.49
C ARG A 6 -72.53 -16.37 -16.95
N LEU A 7 -72.25 -17.21 -16.00
CA LEU A 7 -70.86 -17.53 -15.56
C LEU A 7 -70.18 -18.42 -16.65
N THR A 8 -69.05 -17.96 -17.13
CA THR A 8 -68.13 -18.79 -17.89
C THR A 8 -66.88 -19.05 -17.02
N THR A 9 -66.77 -20.31 -16.63
CA THR A 9 -65.60 -20.80 -15.86
C THR A 9 -64.41 -20.99 -16.78
N MET A 10 -63.36 -20.17 -16.63
CA MET A 10 -62.10 -20.44 -17.21
C MET A 10 -61.17 -21.02 -16.12
N ALA A 11 -60.80 -22.28 -16.30
CA ALA A 11 -59.79 -22.94 -15.49
C ALA A 11 -58.39 -22.46 -15.97
N SER A 12 -57.72 -21.62 -15.16
CA SER A 12 -56.32 -21.28 -15.38
C SER A 12 -55.43 -22.29 -14.65
N ALA A 13 -54.71 -23.08 -15.43
CA ALA A 13 -53.65 -23.95 -14.93
C ALA A 13 -52.46 -23.04 -14.48
N ILE A 14 -52.23 -22.95 -13.20
CA ILE A 14 -51.03 -22.30 -12.62
C ILE A 14 -49.90 -23.35 -12.71
N ALA A 15 -49.02 -23.16 -13.66
CA ALA A 15 -47.73 -23.88 -13.71
C ALA A 15 -46.82 -23.34 -12.57
N LEU A 16 -46.71 -24.12 -11.51
CA LEU A 16 -45.78 -23.87 -10.42
C LEU A 16 -44.35 -24.19 -10.91
N THR A 17 -43.64 -23.20 -11.45
CA THR A 17 -42.22 -23.31 -11.72
C THR A 17 -41.50 -23.30 -10.39
N ALA A 18 -41.09 -24.45 -9.89
CA ALA A 18 -40.19 -24.57 -8.76
C ALA A 18 -38.84 -23.94 -9.14
N PHE A 19 -38.63 -22.71 -8.70
CA PHE A 19 -37.28 -22.10 -8.66
C PHE A 19 -36.54 -22.88 -7.60
N MET A 20 -35.74 -23.89 -8.01
CA MET A 20 -34.69 -24.42 -7.18
C MET A 20 -33.62 -23.33 -7.07
N GLY A 21 -33.79 -22.46 -6.08
CA GLY A 21 -32.68 -21.65 -5.58
C GLY A 21 -31.60 -22.63 -5.11
N ALA A 22 -30.46 -22.61 -5.77
CA ALA A 22 -29.30 -23.24 -5.23
C ALA A 22 -29.01 -22.58 -3.87
N LEU A 23 -29.43 -23.27 -2.80
CA LEU A 23 -28.96 -22.95 -1.46
C LEU A 23 -27.45 -23.12 -1.54
N ALA A 24 -26.70 -22.01 -1.54
CA ALA A 24 -25.28 -22.06 -1.34
C ALA A 24 -25.07 -22.90 -0.05
N ALA A 25 -24.35 -23.99 -0.19
CA ALA A 25 -23.96 -24.81 0.96
C ALA A 25 -23.34 -23.86 2.00
N PRO A 26 -23.64 -24.00 3.29
CA PRO A 26 -22.98 -23.19 4.30
C PRO A 26 -21.47 -23.39 4.13
N ALA A 27 -20.72 -22.29 4.17
CA ALA A 27 -19.26 -22.35 4.16
C ALA A 27 -18.86 -23.28 5.30
N SER A 28 -18.20 -24.37 4.96
CA SER A 28 -17.63 -25.31 5.94
C SER A 28 -16.11 -25.19 5.85
N ALA A 29 -15.42 -25.16 6.98
CA ALA A 29 -13.97 -25.29 6.99
C ALA A 29 -13.58 -26.58 6.26
N ASP A 30 -12.70 -26.49 5.26
CA ASP A 30 -12.49 -27.57 4.28
C ASP A 30 -11.01 -27.91 4.09
N GLU A 31 -10.66 -29.12 4.48
CA GLU A 31 -9.30 -29.67 4.32
C GLU A 31 -8.94 -29.89 2.84
N ALA A 32 -9.90 -30.21 1.99
CA ALA A 32 -9.66 -30.33 0.53
C ALA A 32 -9.37 -28.98 -0.10
N ALA A 33 -10.04 -27.91 0.36
CA ALA A 33 -9.72 -26.54 -0.03
C ALA A 33 -8.29 -26.16 0.40
N ALA A 34 -7.92 -26.46 1.65
CA ALA A 34 -6.55 -26.21 2.14
C ALA A 34 -5.50 -26.87 1.26
N LYS A 35 -5.69 -28.16 0.94
CA LYS A 35 -4.77 -28.89 0.05
C LYS A 35 -4.68 -28.26 -1.34
N LYS A 36 -5.81 -27.87 -1.91
CA LYS A 36 -5.86 -27.21 -3.23
C LYS A 36 -5.04 -25.91 -3.21
N TRP A 37 -5.26 -25.04 -2.21
CA TRP A 37 -4.56 -23.77 -2.10
C TRP A 37 -3.05 -23.95 -1.88
N ILE A 38 -2.63 -24.94 -1.10
CA ILE A 38 -1.21 -25.29 -0.94
C ILE A 38 -0.60 -25.72 -2.28
N ASP A 39 -1.31 -26.51 -3.07
CA ASP A 39 -0.78 -27.05 -4.33
C ASP A 39 -0.74 -26.02 -5.46
N GLU A 40 -1.74 -25.14 -5.53
CA GLU A 40 -1.96 -24.23 -6.66
C GLU A 40 -1.44 -22.81 -6.42
N GLU A 41 -1.45 -22.31 -5.17
CA GLU A 41 -1.20 -20.90 -4.90
C GLU A 41 -0.06 -20.65 -3.89
N PHE A 42 0.05 -21.43 -2.82
CA PHE A 42 1.01 -21.15 -1.74
C PHE A 42 2.42 -21.70 -2.02
N GLN A 43 2.84 -21.64 -3.29
CA GLN A 43 4.18 -22.05 -3.72
C GLN A 43 4.86 -20.92 -4.50
N PRO A 44 6.17 -20.74 -4.39
CA PRO A 44 7.10 -21.49 -3.53
C PRO A 44 6.96 -21.10 -2.05
N SER A 45 7.33 -22.01 -1.14
CA SER A 45 7.33 -21.80 0.31
C SER A 45 8.60 -22.38 0.94
N THR A 46 9.02 -21.79 2.05
CA THR A 46 10.10 -22.37 2.90
C THR A 46 9.63 -23.58 3.71
N LEU A 47 8.31 -23.69 3.92
CA LEU A 47 7.69 -24.86 4.56
C LEU A 47 7.44 -25.95 3.53
N THR A 48 7.63 -27.20 3.94
CA THR A 48 7.17 -28.36 3.15
C THR A 48 5.63 -28.38 3.07
N LYS A 49 5.07 -29.02 2.05
CA LYS A 49 3.61 -29.14 1.91
C LYS A 49 2.94 -29.80 3.13
N ASP A 50 3.63 -30.75 3.78
CA ASP A 50 3.14 -31.39 5.01
C ASP A 50 3.11 -30.43 6.20
N GLU A 51 4.09 -29.54 6.32
CA GLU A 51 4.11 -28.48 7.33
C GLU A 51 3.03 -27.43 7.07
N GLN A 52 2.90 -26.97 5.82
CA GLN A 52 1.80 -26.09 5.43
C GLN A 52 0.43 -26.72 5.74
N MET A 53 0.25 -28.01 5.44
CA MET A 53 -1.00 -28.70 5.73
C MET A 53 -1.29 -28.79 7.23
N LYS A 54 -0.28 -28.93 8.09
CA LYS A 54 -0.45 -28.88 9.55
C LYS A 54 -0.92 -27.50 10.03
N GLU A 55 -0.37 -26.43 9.46
CA GLU A 55 -0.81 -25.06 9.77
C GLU A 55 -2.25 -24.82 9.30
N MET A 56 -2.59 -25.23 8.08
CA MET A 56 -3.96 -25.12 7.57
C MET A 56 -4.94 -25.90 8.44
N GLN A 57 -4.56 -27.10 8.91
CA GLN A 57 -5.39 -27.88 9.84
C GLN A 57 -5.58 -27.17 11.17
N TRP A 58 -4.57 -26.44 11.64
CA TRP A 58 -4.69 -25.61 12.82
C TRP A 58 -5.70 -24.47 12.59
N PHE A 59 -5.61 -23.73 11.45
CA PHE A 59 -6.56 -22.67 11.09
C PHE A 59 -7.99 -23.21 11.01
N ILE A 60 -8.20 -24.35 10.36
CA ILE A 60 -9.51 -25.03 10.28
C ILE A 60 -10.07 -25.29 11.69
N ASN A 61 -9.24 -25.80 12.59
CA ASN A 61 -9.67 -26.12 13.96
C ASN A 61 -9.97 -24.86 14.78
N ALA A 62 -9.12 -23.85 14.71
CA ALA A 62 -9.30 -22.59 15.42
C ALA A 62 -10.52 -21.81 14.91
N ALA A 63 -10.83 -21.93 13.62
CA ALA A 63 -11.97 -21.27 12.99
C ALA A 63 -13.34 -21.89 13.34
N LYS A 64 -13.41 -23.14 13.83
CA LYS A 64 -14.68 -23.85 14.06
C LYS A 64 -15.76 -23.06 14.82
N PRO A 65 -15.44 -22.31 15.90
CA PRO A 65 -16.46 -21.51 16.60
C PRO A 65 -16.97 -20.32 15.80
N PHE A 66 -16.28 -19.93 14.72
CA PHE A 66 -16.52 -18.71 13.95
C PHE A 66 -17.03 -18.97 12.54
N VAL A 67 -17.21 -20.24 12.15
CA VAL A 67 -17.72 -20.62 10.82
C VAL A 67 -19.02 -19.90 10.51
N GLY A 68 -19.10 -19.30 9.32
CA GLY A 68 -20.26 -18.54 8.86
C GLY A 68 -20.28 -17.09 9.30
N GLN A 69 -19.37 -16.65 10.15
CA GLN A 69 -19.19 -15.22 10.45
C GLN A 69 -18.59 -14.49 9.25
N GLU A 70 -18.78 -13.18 9.21
CA GLU A 70 -18.19 -12.28 8.23
C GLU A 70 -17.38 -11.21 8.95
N ILE A 71 -16.17 -10.95 8.45
CA ILE A 71 -15.31 -9.85 8.88
C ILE A 71 -15.11 -8.89 7.72
N SER A 72 -15.08 -7.60 8.01
CA SER A 72 -14.85 -6.53 7.05
C SER A 72 -13.46 -5.95 7.22
N VAL A 73 -12.67 -5.96 6.15
CA VAL A 73 -11.31 -5.43 6.11
C VAL A 73 -11.23 -4.37 5.03
N VAL A 74 -10.36 -3.39 5.18
CA VAL A 74 -10.10 -2.37 4.17
C VAL A 74 -8.61 -2.13 4.01
N SER A 75 -8.17 -1.91 2.77
CA SER A 75 -6.80 -1.52 2.43
C SER A 75 -6.77 -0.55 1.25
N GLU A 76 -5.60 0.00 0.99
CA GLU A 76 -5.38 0.88 -0.15
C GLU A 76 -5.34 0.11 -1.48
N THR A 77 -5.50 0.85 -2.59
CA THR A 77 -5.49 0.30 -3.95
C THR A 77 -4.06 0.15 -4.45
N ILE A 78 -3.46 -1.00 -4.19
CA ILE A 78 -2.18 -1.44 -4.77
C ILE A 78 -2.25 -2.92 -5.16
N ALA A 79 -1.34 -3.38 -5.99
CA ALA A 79 -1.37 -4.73 -6.54
C ALA A 79 -1.34 -5.83 -5.48
N THR A 80 -0.55 -5.66 -4.41
CA THR A 80 -0.48 -6.60 -3.28
C THR A 80 -1.82 -6.73 -2.57
N HIS A 81 -2.46 -5.64 -2.22
CA HIS A 81 -3.77 -5.65 -1.55
C HIS A 81 -4.89 -6.16 -2.47
N GLU A 82 -4.80 -5.92 -3.78
CA GLU A 82 -5.72 -6.53 -4.74
C GLU A 82 -5.58 -8.05 -4.76
N TYR A 83 -4.36 -8.57 -4.68
CA TYR A 83 -4.11 -10.01 -4.56
C TYR A 83 -4.68 -10.57 -3.26
N GLU A 84 -4.46 -9.90 -2.14
CA GLU A 84 -5.03 -10.28 -0.84
C GLU A 84 -6.55 -10.32 -0.88
N SER A 85 -7.18 -9.30 -1.43
CA SER A 85 -8.64 -9.22 -1.54
C SER A 85 -9.24 -10.29 -2.47
N LYS A 86 -8.61 -10.50 -3.64
CA LYS A 86 -9.17 -11.37 -4.68
C LYS A 86 -8.79 -12.84 -4.48
N VAL A 87 -7.62 -13.11 -3.91
CA VAL A 87 -7.05 -14.45 -3.80
C VAL A 87 -6.98 -14.93 -2.36
N LEU A 88 -6.24 -14.21 -1.49
CA LEU A 88 -6.02 -14.67 -0.12
C LEU A 88 -7.28 -14.63 0.74
N ALA A 89 -8.13 -13.61 0.62
CA ALA A 89 -9.41 -13.55 1.30
C ALA A 89 -10.35 -14.69 0.89
N LYS A 90 -10.31 -15.08 -0.40
CA LYS A 90 -11.02 -16.26 -0.90
C LYS A 90 -10.45 -17.55 -0.32
N ALA A 91 -9.12 -17.70 -0.33
CA ALA A 91 -8.46 -18.87 0.26
C ALA A 91 -8.81 -19.02 1.73
N PHE A 92 -8.71 -17.93 2.50
CA PHE A 92 -9.07 -17.92 3.92
C PHE A 92 -10.54 -18.34 4.12
N THR A 93 -11.45 -17.80 3.32
CA THR A 93 -12.87 -18.16 3.40
C THR A 93 -13.12 -19.63 3.08
N GLU A 94 -12.53 -20.17 2.01
CA GLU A 94 -12.67 -21.57 1.62
C GLU A 94 -12.06 -22.54 2.66
N ILE A 95 -10.94 -22.16 3.28
CA ILE A 95 -10.25 -22.99 4.27
C ILE A 95 -10.95 -22.94 5.64
N THR A 96 -11.36 -21.76 6.08
CA THR A 96 -11.84 -21.54 7.45
C THR A 96 -13.36 -21.51 7.60
N GLY A 97 -14.09 -21.24 6.53
CA GLY A 97 -15.52 -20.98 6.57
C GLY A 97 -15.92 -19.60 7.14
N ILE A 98 -14.96 -18.72 7.42
CA ILE A 98 -15.17 -17.34 7.83
C ILE A 98 -15.10 -16.47 6.58
N LYS A 99 -16.15 -15.68 6.33
CA LYS A 99 -16.15 -14.77 5.17
C LYS A 99 -15.28 -13.55 5.43
N VAL A 100 -14.45 -13.21 4.46
CA VAL A 100 -13.69 -11.95 4.47
C VAL A 100 -14.26 -11.04 3.38
N LYS A 101 -14.77 -9.89 3.78
CA LYS A 101 -15.10 -8.80 2.88
C LYS A 101 -13.95 -7.80 2.91
N HIS A 102 -13.14 -7.78 1.87
CA HIS A 102 -11.97 -6.92 1.77
C HIS A 102 -12.24 -5.80 0.77
N ASP A 103 -12.51 -4.60 1.27
CA ASP A 103 -12.71 -3.40 0.46
C ASP A 103 -11.35 -2.80 0.07
N ILE A 104 -11.18 -2.48 -1.21
CA ILE A 104 -10.00 -1.80 -1.76
C ILE A 104 -10.41 -0.39 -2.12
N ILE A 105 -9.77 0.61 -1.50
CA ILE A 105 -10.10 2.03 -1.70
C ILE A 105 -8.82 2.86 -1.87
N GLN A 106 -8.99 4.12 -2.23
CA GLN A 106 -7.87 5.04 -2.34
C GLN A 106 -7.29 5.34 -0.94
N GLU A 107 -5.95 5.44 -0.85
CA GLU A 107 -5.20 5.56 0.40
C GLU A 107 -5.67 6.72 1.29
N GLY A 108 -5.84 7.92 0.74
CA GLY A 108 -6.33 9.07 1.50
C GLY A 108 -7.74 8.86 2.07
N ASP A 109 -8.62 8.19 1.32
CA ASP A 109 -9.96 7.84 1.78
C ASP A 109 -9.90 6.79 2.89
N LEU A 110 -8.94 5.86 2.82
CA LEU A 110 -8.70 4.87 3.87
C LEU A 110 -8.35 5.55 5.20
N VAL A 111 -7.33 6.41 5.18
CA VAL A 111 -6.86 7.14 6.37
C VAL A 111 -8.00 7.93 7.00
N GLU A 112 -8.78 8.66 6.19
CA GLU A 112 -9.91 9.46 6.67
C GLU A 112 -11.03 8.60 7.28
N LYS A 113 -11.37 7.49 6.66
CA LYS A 113 -12.39 6.56 7.16
C LYS A 113 -11.99 5.93 8.47
N ILE A 114 -10.76 5.44 8.60
CA ILE A 114 -10.27 4.82 9.85
C ILE A 114 -10.19 5.84 10.98
N GLN A 115 -9.71 7.05 10.71
CA GLN A 115 -9.72 8.11 11.73
C GLN A 115 -11.14 8.46 12.16
N THR A 116 -12.09 8.53 11.23
CA THR A 116 -13.51 8.78 11.53
C THR A 116 -14.12 7.64 12.36
N GLN A 117 -13.81 6.39 12.04
CA GLN A 117 -14.21 5.23 12.83
C GLN A 117 -13.72 5.36 14.28
N MET A 118 -12.43 5.64 14.47
CA MET A 118 -11.82 5.79 15.79
C MET A 118 -12.41 6.94 16.60
N GLN A 119 -12.65 8.08 15.95
CA GLN A 119 -13.24 9.27 16.61
C GLN A 119 -14.69 9.06 17.00
N SER A 120 -15.46 8.37 16.15
CA SER A 120 -16.89 8.16 16.40
C SER A 120 -17.18 6.95 17.30
N GLY A 121 -16.21 6.05 17.48
CA GLY A 121 -16.38 4.77 18.17
C GLY A 121 -17.32 3.80 17.45
N ARG A 122 -17.61 4.06 16.16
CA ARG A 122 -18.42 3.15 15.33
C ARG A 122 -17.51 2.19 14.59
N ASN A 123 -17.69 0.91 14.80
CA ASN A 123 -16.99 -0.10 14.05
C ASN A 123 -17.58 -0.21 12.63
N ILE A 124 -16.82 0.17 11.61
CA ILE A 124 -17.15 0.03 10.19
C ILE A 124 -16.36 -1.13 9.60
N TYR A 125 -15.09 -1.22 9.96
CA TYR A 125 -14.16 -2.28 9.58
C TYR A 125 -13.59 -2.96 10.81
N ASP A 126 -13.53 -4.27 10.80
CA ASP A 126 -12.95 -5.09 11.86
C ASP A 126 -11.43 -5.08 11.81
N GLY A 127 -10.86 -4.89 10.62
CA GLY A 127 -9.43 -4.79 10.38
C GLY A 127 -9.10 -3.86 9.20
N TRP A 128 -7.87 -3.39 9.16
CA TRP A 128 -7.37 -2.57 8.05
C TRP A 128 -5.87 -2.72 7.88
N VAL A 129 -5.40 -2.52 6.65
CA VAL A 129 -3.99 -2.33 6.33
C VAL A 129 -3.74 -0.84 6.14
N ASN A 130 -2.76 -0.28 6.85
CA ASN A 130 -2.47 1.15 6.84
C ASN A 130 -1.00 1.41 7.19
N ASP A 131 -0.56 2.64 6.92
CA ASP A 131 0.80 3.07 7.19
C ASP A 131 1.15 2.99 8.67
N SER A 132 2.34 2.48 8.95
CA SER A 132 2.84 2.27 10.30
C SER A 132 3.14 3.57 11.06
N ASP A 133 3.36 4.69 10.36
CA ASP A 133 3.56 6.01 10.94
C ASP A 133 2.32 6.54 11.69
N LEU A 134 1.15 5.98 11.42
CA LEU A 134 -0.10 6.28 12.11
C LEU A 134 -0.26 5.54 13.45
N ILE A 135 0.66 4.64 13.82
CA ILE A 135 0.55 3.84 15.07
C ILE A 135 0.35 4.73 16.31
N GLY A 136 1.07 5.82 16.41
CA GLY A 136 0.95 6.76 17.52
C GLY A 136 -0.42 7.45 17.61
N THR A 137 -1.06 7.67 16.47
CA THR A 137 -2.43 8.21 16.39
C THR A 137 -3.44 7.14 16.79
N HIS A 138 -3.33 5.93 16.25
CA HIS A 138 -4.19 4.82 16.59
C HIS A 138 -4.11 4.46 18.08
N PHE A 139 -2.92 4.43 18.63
CA PHE A 139 -2.69 4.21 20.05
C PHE A 139 -3.38 5.27 20.94
N ARG A 140 -3.29 6.56 20.56
CA ARG A 140 -3.94 7.64 21.31
C ARG A 140 -5.46 7.57 21.32
N TYR A 141 -6.07 7.08 20.23
CA TYR A 141 -7.52 6.88 20.19
C TYR A 141 -7.98 5.70 21.06
N ASN A 142 -7.07 4.79 21.41
CA ASN A 142 -7.37 3.58 22.22
C ASN A 142 -8.57 2.78 21.67
N GLN A 143 -8.62 2.63 20.34
CA GLN A 143 -9.68 1.92 19.63
C GLN A 143 -9.14 0.69 18.87
N THR A 144 -7.88 0.33 19.11
CA THR A 144 -7.20 -0.81 18.53
C THR A 144 -6.86 -1.84 19.59
N VAL A 145 -6.88 -3.10 19.22
CA VAL A 145 -6.53 -4.20 20.11
C VAL A 145 -5.01 -4.28 20.28
N SER A 146 -4.54 -4.37 21.53
CA SER A 146 -3.16 -4.77 21.80
C SER A 146 -2.97 -6.24 21.42
N LEU A 147 -2.27 -6.49 20.32
CA LEU A 147 -1.97 -7.86 19.87
C LEU A 147 -1.13 -8.61 20.90
N THR A 148 -0.20 -7.91 21.59
CA THR A 148 0.59 -8.50 22.67
C THR A 148 -0.30 -9.06 23.79
N ASP A 149 -1.25 -8.26 24.27
CA ASP A 149 -2.14 -8.69 25.36
C ASP A 149 -3.15 -9.73 24.87
N PHE A 150 -3.69 -9.56 23.67
CA PHE A 150 -4.64 -10.50 23.06
C PHE A 150 -4.04 -11.88 22.89
N MET A 151 -2.88 -11.99 22.26
CA MET A 151 -2.20 -13.27 22.03
C MET A 151 -1.77 -13.97 23.34
N ALA A 152 -1.43 -13.18 24.37
CA ALA A 152 -1.09 -13.75 25.69
C ALA A 152 -2.32 -14.13 26.52
N GLY A 153 -3.48 -13.54 26.25
CA GLY A 153 -4.71 -13.67 27.01
C GLY A 153 -5.83 -14.40 26.28
N GLU A 154 -6.89 -13.68 25.96
CA GLU A 154 -8.14 -14.25 25.40
C GLU A 154 -7.98 -14.82 23.98
N GLY A 155 -7.01 -14.33 23.22
CA GLY A 155 -6.69 -14.80 21.87
C GLY A 155 -5.71 -15.97 21.82
N LYS A 156 -5.26 -16.49 22.96
CA LYS A 156 -4.20 -17.51 23.01
C LYS A 156 -4.55 -18.77 22.21
N ASP A 157 -5.79 -19.19 22.26
CA ASP A 157 -6.23 -20.43 21.61
C ASP A 157 -6.46 -20.25 20.09
N VAL A 158 -6.47 -19.00 19.60
CA VAL A 158 -6.58 -18.63 18.20
C VAL A 158 -5.31 -17.95 17.67
N THR A 159 -4.24 -17.96 18.42
CA THR A 159 -2.90 -17.55 18.00
C THR A 159 -2.13 -18.77 17.51
N LEU A 160 -1.67 -18.71 16.25
CA LEU A 160 -0.92 -19.82 15.65
C LEU A 160 0.35 -20.10 16.48
N PRO A 161 0.57 -21.34 16.95
CA PRO A 161 1.70 -21.67 17.81
C PRO A 161 3.08 -21.48 17.17
N THR A 162 3.16 -21.50 15.85
CA THR A 162 4.38 -21.28 15.06
C THR A 162 4.60 -19.84 14.68
N LEU A 163 3.68 -18.93 15.05
CA LEU A 163 3.83 -17.50 14.78
C LEU A 163 4.98 -16.91 15.61
N ASP A 164 6.09 -16.60 14.94
CA ASP A 164 7.19 -15.84 15.56
C ASP A 164 7.07 -14.36 15.18
N VAL A 165 6.50 -13.57 16.08
CA VAL A 165 6.38 -12.11 15.87
C VAL A 165 7.73 -11.39 15.83
N ASN A 166 8.84 -12.02 16.18
CA ASN A 166 10.17 -11.43 16.12
C ASN A 166 10.84 -11.65 14.77
N ASP A 167 10.33 -12.57 13.96
CA ASP A 167 10.81 -12.82 12.62
C ASP A 167 10.32 -11.75 11.61
N PHE A 168 9.29 -10.99 11.96
CA PHE A 168 8.80 -9.90 11.10
C PHE A 168 9.82 -8.77 10.99
N ILE A 169 10.26 -8.48 9.77
CA ILE A 169 11.04 -7.28 9.48
C ILE A 169 10.16 -6.05 9.72
N GLY A 170 10.69 -5.05 10.45
CA GLY A 170 9.93 -3.83 10.74
C GLY A 170 8.91 -3.96 11.89
N LYS A 171 8.95 -5.01 12.71
CA LYS A 171 8.08 -5.16 13.88
C LYS A 171 8.01 -3.90 14.76
N SER A 172 9.13 -3.16 14.86
CA SER A 172 9.18 -1.91 15.64
C SER A 172 8.18 -0.86 15.16
N PHE A 173 7.84 -0.84 13.89
CA PHE A 173 6.83 0.09 13.33
C PHE A 173 5.41 -0.24 13.80
N GLY A 174 5.11 -1.50 14.12
CA GLY A 174 3.82 -1.92 14.70
C GLY A 174 3.78 -1.85 16.22
N THR A 175 4.89 -1.41 16.87
CA THR A 175 5.02 -1.33 18.32
C THR A 175 4.69 0.08 18.81
N ALA A 176 3.67 0.19 19.66
CA ALA A 176 3.24 1.47 20.23
C ALA A 176 4.20 2.00 21.32
N PRO A 177 4.03 3.26 21.76
CA PRO A 177 4.90 3.88 22.79
C PRO A 177 4.96 3.14 24.13
N ASP A 178 3.97 2.29 24.44
CA ASP A 178 3.96 1.46 25.65
C ASP A 178 4.77 0.16 25.49
N GLY A 179 5.39 -0.07 24.35
CA GLY A 179 6.17 -1.25 24.02
C GLY A 179 5.35 -2.47 23.57
N LYS A 180 4.05 -2.33 23.42
CA LYS A 180 3.18 -3.43 22.97
C LYS A 180 2.94 -3.36 21.47
N LEU A 181 2.78 -4.54 20.87
CA LEU A 181 2.46 -4.69 19.45
C LEU A 181 0.96 -4.44 19.22
N PHE A 182 0.63 -3.58 18.29
CA PHE A 182 -0.75 -3.28 17.86
C PHE A 182 -0.99 -3.56 16.38
N GLN A 183 0.08 -3.71 15.61
CA GLN A 183 0.02 -4.02 14.18
C GLN A 183 1.02 -5.14 13.87
N LEU A 184 0.67 -6.01 12.94
CA LEU A 184 1.62 -6.90 12.30
C LEU A 184 2.08 -6.27 10.98
N PRO A 185 3.38 -6.34 10.65
CA PRO A 185 3.85 -5.92 9.33
C PRO A 185 3.19 -6.79 8.24
N ASP A 186 2.57 -6.14 7.29
CA ASP A 186 1.98 -6.76 6.12
C ASP A 186 2.99 -6.81 4.97
N GLN A 187 3.54 -5.65 4.64
CA GLN A 187 4.57 -5.49 3.64
C GLN A 187 5.57 -4.41 4.06
N GLN A 188 6.70 -4.38 3.36
CA GLN A 188 7.68 -3.33 3.54
C GLN A 188 7.72 -2.40 2.34
N PHE A 189 7.95 -1.13 2.63
CA PHE A 189 8.17 -0.11 1.62
C PHE A 189 9.61 0.37 1.68
N ALA A 190 10.23 0.48 0.51
CA ALA A 190 11.51 1.15 0.37
C ALA A 190 11.50 1.92 -0.94
N ASN A 191 11.96 3.17 -0.90
CA ASN A 191 12.25 3.92 -2.11
C ASN A 191 13.48 3.32 -2.77
N LEU A 192 13.33 2.90 -4.01
CA LEU A 192 14.41 2.41 -4.85
C LEU A 192 14.57 3.32 -6.05
N TYR A 193 15.80 3.40 -6.57
CA TYR A 193 16.07 4.06 -7.84
C TYR A 193 15.84 3.08 -8.99
N TRP A 194 14.91 3.42 -9.90
CA TRP A 194 14.54 2.67 -11.08
C TRP A 194 15.01 3.41 -12.33
N PHE A 195 15.52 2.67 -13.31
CA PHE A 195 15.98 3.26 -14.56
C PHE A 195 15.92 2.27 -15.72
N ARG A 196 15.84 2.78 -16.91
CA ARG A 196 15.90 2.00 -18.15
C ARG A 196 17.35 1.58 -18.42
N TYR A 197 17.66 0.37 -18.03
CA TYR A 197 19.01 -0.20 -18.22
C TYR A 197 19.44 -0.19 -19.69
N ASP A 198 18.54 -0.55 -20.62
CA ASP A 198 18.77 -0.54 -22.06
C ASP A 198 19.11 0.86 -22.60
N TRP A 199 18.49 1.91 -22.08
CA TRP A 199 18.80 3.29 -22.47
C TRP A 199 20.11 3.78 -21.87
N PHE A 200 20.37 3.48 -20.62
CA PHE A 200 21.58 3.89 -19.92
C PHE A 200 22.85 3.18 -20.42
N THR A 201 22.70 2.02 -21.01
CA THR A 201 23.81 1.26 -21.62
C THR A 201 23.94 1.49 -23.13
N ASN A 202 23.02 2.22 -23.76
CA ASN A 202 23.07 2.54 -25.18
C ASN A 202 24.30 3.42 -25.50
N PRO A 203 25.22 2.97 -26.41
CA PRO A 203 26.46 3.70 -26.70
C PRO A 203 26.23 5.11 -27.27
N GLU A 204 25.18 5.30 -28.07
CA GLU A 204 24.83 6.59 -28.65
C GLU A 204 24.38 7.57 -27.56
N TYR A 205 23.49 7.13 -26.67
CA TYR A 205 23.00 7.99 -25.58
C TYR A 205 24.14 8.33 -24.59
N LYS A 206 24.99 7.39 -24.30
CA LYS A 206 26.21 7.64 -23.47
C LYS A 206 27.11 8.67 -24.07
N ALA A 207 27.39 8.57 -25.36
CA ALA A 207 28.23 9.53 -26.06
C ALA A 207 27.63 10.95 -26.07
N LYS A 208 26.32 11.07 -26.37
CA LYS A 208 25.59 12.34 -26.36
C LYS A 208 25.56 12.96 -24.96
N PHE A 209 25.24 12.17 -23.93
CA PHE A 209 25.21 12.61 -22.55
C PHE A 209 26.58 13.13 -22.09
N LYS A 210 27.63 12.36 -22.33
CA LYS A 210 29.00 12.76 -21.99
C LYS A 210 29.43 14.04 -22.69
N ALA A 211 29.05 14.19 -23.97
CA ALA A 211 29.37 15.41 -24.72
C ALA A 211 28.67 16.66 -24.13
N LYS A 212 27.47 16.50 -23.58
CA LYS A 212 26.72 17.62 -23.00
C LYS A 212 27.13 17.93 -21.56
N TYR A 213 27.25 16.91 -20.71
CA TYR A 213 27.42 17.10 -19.26
C TYR A 213 28.85 16.87 -18.76
N GLY A 214 29.73 16.30 -19.59
CA GLY A 214 31.13 16.09 -19.26
C GLY A 214 31.46 14.86 -18.44
N TYR A 215 30.46 14.03 -18.11
CA TYR A 215 30.64 12.77 -17.38
C TYR A 215 29.78 11.65 -17.99
N GLU A 216 30.01 10.41 -17.54
CA GLU A 216 29.33 9.24 -18.12
C GLU A 216 27.88 9.12 -17.67
N LEU A 217 26.98 8.75 -18.60
CA LEU A 217 25.62 8.35 -18.28
C LEU A 217 25.66 7.05 -17.46
N GLY A 218 25.06 7.07 -16.28
CA GLY A 218 24.98 5.95 -15.36
C GLY A 218 24.02 6.24 -14.20
N VAL A 219 24.03 5.41 -13.17
CA VAL A 219 23.27 5.66 -11.96
C VAL A 219 23.71 6.99 -11.34
N PRO A 220 22.80 7.94 -11.06
CA PRO A 220 23.17 9.26 -10.57
C PRO A 220 23.80 9.18 -9.18
N VAL A 221 24.88 9.91 -8.98
CA VAL A 221 25.61 9.96 -7.69
C VAL A 221 25.08 11.01 -6.73
N ASN A 222 24.21 11.88 -7.21
CA ASN A 222 23.53 12.94 -6.44
C ASN A 222 22.32 13.48 -7.20
N TRP A 223 21.59 14.38 -6.58
CA TRP A 223 20.38 14.97 -7.15
C TRP A 223 20.63 15.83 -8.40
N SER A 224 21.80 16.46 -8.53
CA SER A 224 22.13 17.20 -9.75
C SER A 224 22.33 16.26 -10.93
N ALA A 225 23.02 15.14 -10.74
CA ALA A 225 23.15 14.11 -11.78
C ALA A 225 21.79 13.49 -12.15
N TYR A 226 20.88 13.33 -11.18
CA TYR A 226 19.52 12.90 -11.46
C TYR A 226 18.77 13.92 -12.37
N GLU A 227 18.89 15.21 -12.07
CA GLU A 227 18.30 16.28 -12.88
C GLU A 227 18.87 16.32 -14.31
N ASP A 228 20.18 16.21 -14.46
CA ASP A 228 20.85 16.16 -15.78
C ASP A 228 20.31 14.99 -16.63
N ILE A 229 20.11 13.82 -16.03
CA ILE A 229 19.52 12.65 -16.71
C ILE A 229 18.08 12.92 -17.07
N ALA A 230 17.29 13.51 -16.16
CA ALA A 230 15.92 13.85 -16.40
C ALA A 230 15.77 14.84 -17.58
N GLU A 231 16.60 15.88 -17.60
CA GLU A 231 16.67 16.85 -18.69
C GLU A 231 17.06 16.19 -20.01
N PHE A 232 18.11 15.37 -19.98
CA PHE A 232 18.65 14.71 -21.17
C PHE A 232 17.61 13.87 -21.91
N PHE A 233 16.93 12.98 -21.21
CA PHE A 233 15.93 12.15 -21.86
C PHE A 233 14.71 12.94 -22.31
N THR A 234 14.29 13.95 -21.55
CA THR A 234 13.11 14.76 -21.90
C THR A 234 13.38 15.74 -23.03
N ASN A 235 14.54 16.42 -23.02
CA ASN A 235 14.78 17.58 -23.90
C ASN A 235 15.72 17.28 -25.06
N ASP A 236 16.66 16.32 -24.92
CA ASP A 236 17.63 16.00 -25.96
C ASP A 236 17.23 14.73 -26.73
N ILE A 237 16.86 13.65 -26.04
CA ILE A 237 16.40 12.41 -26.69
C ILE A 237 14.96 12.57 -27.18
N LYS A 238 14.03 13.01 -26.34
CA LYS A 238 12.63 13.35 -26.64
C LYS A 238 11.74 12.18 -27.05
N GLU A 239 12.26 11.32 -27.91
CA GLU A 239 11.51 10.22 -28.53
C GLU A 239 12.39 9.01 -28.76
N ILE A 240 11.87 7.83 -28.50
CA ILE A 240 12.52 6.55 -28.78
C ILE A 240 11.49 5.65 -29.49
N ASN A 241 11.83 5.17 -30.67
CA ASN A 241 10.96 4.32 -31.51
C ASN A 241 9.58 4.92 -31.78
N GLY A 242 9.48 6.24 -31.98
CA GLY A 242 8.22 6.94 -32.24
C GLY A 242 7.40 7.22 -30.98
N VAL A 243 7.91 6.91 -29.80
CA VAL A 243 7.25 7.14 -28.50
C VAL A 243 7.95 8.27 -27.79
N LYS A 244 7.17 9.27 -27.37
CA LYS A 244 7.68 10.37 -26.55
C LYS A 244 8.15 9.83 -25.20
N VAL A 245 9.35 10.22 -24.78
CA VAL A 245 9.94 9.79 -23.51
C VAL A 245 10.10 10.95 -22.53
N TYR A 246 10.14 10.59 -21.26
CA TYR A 246 10.27 11.51 -20.14
C TYR A 246 11.41 11.05 -19.24
N GLY A 247 12.18 12.00 -18.76
CA GLY A 247 13.34 11.72 -17.94
C GLY A 247 13.04 11.47 -16.46
N HIS A 248 11.80 11.75 -16.03
CA HIS A 248 11.38 11.66 -14.64
C HIS A 248 9.91 11.25 -14.53
N MET A 249 9.55 10.58 -13.45
CA MET A 249 8.17 10.30 -13.08
C MET A 249 7.99 10.45 -11.58
N ASP A 250 6.91 11.11 -11.20
CA ASP A 250 6.40 11.21 -9.84
C ASP A 250 4.93 11.64 -9.88
N TYR A 251 4.29 11.91 -8.74
CA TYR A 251 2.89 12.31 -8.67
C TYR A 251 2.70 13.65 -7.95
N GLY A 252 1.56 14.32 -8.17
CA GLY A 252 1.35 15.66 -7.65
C GLY A 252 -0.09 15.99 -7.30
N LYS A 253 -0.99 15.00 -7.28
CA LYS A 253 -2.37 15.22 -6.84
C LYS A 253 -2.37 15.62 -5.36
N LYS A 254 -3.20 16.59 -5.00
CA LYS A 254 -3.40 16.98 -3.60
C LYS A 254 -4.08 15.83 -2.85
N ASP A 255 -3.30 15.09 -2.12
CA ASP A 255 -3.66 13.87 -1.42
C ASP A 255 -2.75 13.71 -0.19
N PRO A 256 -3.17 13.06 0.92
CA PRO A 256 -2.31 12.82 2.07
C PRO A 256 -0.98 12.13 1.73
N SER A 257 -0.97 11.20 0.78
CA SER A 257 0.23 10.49 0.36
C SER A 257 1.34 11.40 -0.20
N LEU A 258 0.99 12.58 -0.71
CA LEU A 258 1.96 13.56 -1.18
C LEU A 258 2.83 14.10 -0.02
N GLY A 259 2.30 14.15 1.20
CA GLY A 259 3.06 14.51 2.38
C GLY A 259 4.14 13.48 2.68
N TRP A 260 3.79 12.20 2.72
CA TRP A 260 4.76 11.11 2.90
C TRP A 260 5.78 11.07 1.76
N ARG A 261 5.32 11.19 0.53
CA ARG A 261 6.20 11.22 -0.64
C ARG A 261 7.29 12.28 -0.51
N PHE A 262 6.92 13.46 -0.07
CA PHE A 262 7.84 14.57 0.06
C PHE A 262 8.81 14.36 1.22
N THR A 263 8.34 13.95 2.39
CA THR A 263 9.16 13.76 3.59
C THR A 263 10.07 12.53 3.50
N ASP A 264 9.67 11.49 2.77
CA ASP A 264 10.41 10.24 2.68
C ASP A 264 11.71 10.37 1.85
N ALA A 265 11.64 10.99 0.69
CA ALA A 265 12.79 11.05 -0.21
C ALA A 265 13.29 12.49 -0.46
N TRP A 266 12.40 13.43 -0.69
CA TRP A 266 12.75 14.71 -1.31
C TRP A 266 13.32 15.73 -0.34
N LEU A 267 12.99 15.68 0.94
CA LEU A 267 13.58 16.59 1.94
C LEU A 267 15.08 16.41 2.06
N SER A 268 15.62 15.22 1.76
CA SER A 268 17.05 14.95 1.76
C SER A 268 17.82 15.73 0.71
N MET A 269 17.16 16.24 -0.34
CA MET A 269 17.78 16.90 -1.50
C MET A 269 18.69 18.07 -1.10
N ALA A 270 18.35 18.79 -0.04
CA ALA A 270 19.15 19.91 0.45
C ALA A 270 19.58 19.71 1.92
N GLY A 271 19.64 18.45 2.40
CA GLY A 271 20.10 18.10 3.74
C GLY A 271 19.10 18.40 4.84
N ASN A 272 17.81 18.56 4.52
CA ASN A 272 16.79 18.73 5.55
C ASN A 272 16.67 17.43 6.36
N GLY A 273 16.62 17.56 7.69
CA GLY A 273 16.57 16.42 8.60
C GLY A 273 17.94 15.76 8.89
N ASP A 274 19.02 16.15 8.22
CA ASP A 274 20.34 15.62 8.48
C ASP A 274 20.83 15.98 9.89
N LYS A 275 21.24 14.98 10.65
CA LYS A 275 21.72 15.18 12.02
C LYS A 275 22.91 16.12 12.05
N GLY A 276 22.83 17.15 12.87
CA GLY A 276 23.91 18.12 13.07
C GLY A 276 23.97 19.24 12.04
N ILE A 277 23.04 19.33 11.11
CA ILE A 277 22.88 20.42 10.15
C ILE A 277 21.53 21.11 10.35
N PRO A 278 21.43 22.35 9.98
CA PRO A 278 22.32 23.53 10.11
C PRO A 278 21.84 24.51 11.19
N ASN A 279 20.74 24.23 11.86
CA ASN A 279 20.17 25.12 12.87
C ASN A 279 20.56 24.74 14.31
N GLY A 280 21.38 23.71 14.47
CA GLY A 280 21.89 23.24 15.76
C GLY A 280 20.83 22.70 16.72
N LYS A 281 19.64 22.42 16.23
CA LYS A 281 18.51 21.94 17.04
C LYS A 281 18.26 20.45 16.82
N PRO A 282 17.81 19.71 17.84
CA PRO A 282 17.42 18.33 17.69
C PRO A 282 16.10 18.26 16.89
N VAL A 283 16.22 17.91 15.62
CA VAL A 283 15.10 17.59 14.73
C VAL A 283 15.21 16.12 14.32
N ASP A 284 14.09 15.51 14.00
CA ASP A 284 14.03 14.18 13.40
C ASP A 284 14.34 14.23 11.90
N GLU A 285 14.28 13.08 11.23
CA GLU A 285 14.50 12.94 9.80
C GLU A 285 13.52 13.73 8.92
N TRP A 286 12.39 14.14 9.47
CA TRP A 286 11.38 14.96 8.78
C TRP A 286 11.49 16.46 9.09
N GLY A 287 12.50 16.85 9.84
CA GLY A 287 12.72 18.24 10.23
C GLY A 287 11.78 18.73 11.34
N ILE A 288 11.19 17.81 12.10
CA ILE A 288 10.32 18.10 13.23
C ILE A 288 11.13 18.10 14.52
N ARG A 289 11.05 19.18 15.30
CA ARG A 289 11.67 19.23 16.62
C ARG A 289 10.97 18.28 17.57
N MET A 290 11.76 17.42 18.17
CA MET A 290 11.32 16.44 19.15
C MET A 290 11.85 16.76 20.55
N GLU A 291 11.02 16.55 21.56
CA GLU A 291 11.42 16.52 22.99
C GLU A 291 11.05 15.14 23.55
N GLY A 292 12.03 14.23 23.59
CA GLY A 292 11.77 12.80 23.74
C GLY A 292 11.00 12.28 22.53
N CYS A 293 9.91 11.57 22.77
CA CYS A 293 9.00 11.06 21.70
C CYS A 293 7.85 12.05 21.38
N ARG A 294 7.94 13.31 21.80
CA ARG A 294 6.89 14.30 21.61
C ARG A 294 7.30 15.35 20.58
N PRO A 295 6.56 15.51 19.46
CA PRO A 295 6.76 16.60 18.52
C PRO A 295 6.40 17.94 19.16
N THR A 296 7.31 18.92 19.11
CA THR A 296 7.16 20.23 19.73
C THR A 296 7.14 21.39 18.74
N GLY A 297 7.63 21.18 17.52
CA GLY A 297 7.60 22.21 16.49
C GLY A 297 8.04 21.70 15.14
N SER A 298 7.28 22.02 14.09
CA SER A 298 7.61 21.70 12.70
C SER A 298 8.26 22.89 11.98
N SER A 299 7.75 24.08 12.15
CA SER A 299 8.31 25.28 11.51
C SER A 299 9.59 25.78 12.17
N VAL A 300 10.38 26.58 11.44
CA VAL A 300 11.61 27.21 11.94
C VAL A 300 11.33 28.06 13.19
N GLU A 301 10.23 28.80 13.21
CA GLU A 301 9.83 29.65 14.36
C GLU A 301 9.56 28.81 15.61
N ARG A 302 9.17 27.55 15.43
CA ARG A 302 8.90 26.61 16.52
C ARG A 302 10.05 25.65 16.78
N GLY A 303 11.18 25.87 16.10
CA GLY A 303 12.39 25.12 16.29
C GLY A 303 12.53 23.87 15.43
N GLY A 304 11.61 23.63 14.50
CA GLY A 304 11.74 22.64 13.44
C GLY A 304 12.42 23.22 12.19
N ASP A 305 12.25 22.55 11.05
CA ASP A 305 12.91 22.91 9.80
C ASP A 305 12.03 22.69 8.54
N THR A 306 10.76 22.34 8.72
CA THR A 306 9.87 21.94 7.60
C THR A 306 9.51 23.08 6.64
N ASN A 307 9.69 24.34 7.02
CA ASN A 307 9.58 25.54 6.17
C ASN A 307 10.93 26.28 6.05
N GLY A 308 12.04 25.62 6.37
CA GLY A 308 13.38 26.17 6.22
C GLY A 308 13.81 26.25 4.76
N PRO A 309 14.95 26.92 4.48
CA PRO A 309 15.44 27.09 3.10
C PRO A 309 15.64 25.76 2.36
N ALA A 310 16.11 24.72 3.05
CA ALA A 310 16.33 23.40 2.48
C ALA A 310 14.99 22.75 2.04
N ALA A 311 13.97 22.78 2.90
CA ALA A 311 12.66 22.26 2.59
C ALA A 311 12.01 23.02 1.42
N VAL A 312 12.09 24.36 1.43
CA VAL A 312 11.61 25.19 0.34
C VAL A 312 12.29 24.87 -0.99
N TYR A 313 13.63 24.70 -0.95
CA TYR A 313 14.38 24.30 -2.14
C TYR A 313 13.91 22.96 -2.69
N SER A 314 13.72 21.96 -1.84
CA SER A 314 13.26 20.64 -2.22
C SER A 314 11.86 20.66 -2.84
N ILE A 315 10.92 21.43 -2.25
CA ILE A 315 9.57 21.62 -2.81
C ILE A 315 9.63 22.27 -4.21
N VAL A 316 10.43 23.31 -4.36
CA VAL A 316 10.59 24.00 -5.66
C VAL A 316 11.13 23.03 -6.70
N LYS A 317 12.14 22.24 -6.38
CA LYS A 317 12.70 21.22 -7.28
C LYS A 317 11.68 20.14 -7.64
N TYR A 318 10.95 19.63 -6.66
CA TYR A 318 9.89 18.65 -6.90
C TYR A 318 8.85 19.14 -7.91
N VAL A 319 8.31 20.34 -7.68
CA VAL A 319 7.33 20.95 -8.57
C VAL A 319 7.91 21.22 -9.96
N ASP A 320 9.14 21.73 -10.01
CA ASP A 320 9.84 22.00 -11.27
C ASP A 320 10.02 20.74 -12.11
N TRP A 321 10.47 19.64 -11.50
CA TRP A 321 10.74 18.40 -12.23
C TRP A 321 9.45 17.73 -12.71
N LEU A 322 8.39 17.76 -11.93
CA LEU A 322 7.06 17.34 -12.38
C LEU A 322 6.58 18.14 -13.60
N ASN A 323 6.89 19.44 -13.64
CA ASN A 323 6.49 20.29 -14.75
C ASN A 323 7.35 20.13 -16.00
N LYS A 324 8.66 19.92 -15.81
CA LYS A 324 9.66 19.95 -16.88
C LYS A 324 9.94 18.60 -17.50
N TYR A 325 9.98 17.53 -16.66
CA TYR A 325 10.57 16.24 -17.03
C TYR A 325 9.63 15.05 -16.90
N ALA A 326 8.45 15.23 -16.31
CA ALA A 326 7.45 14.18 -16.17
C ALA A 326 6.32 14.28 -17.23
N PRO A 327 5.54 13.21 -17.42
CA PRO A 327 4.33 13.26 -18.23
C PRO A 327 3.38 14.38 -17.75
N PRO A 328 2.69 15.10 -18.64
CA PRO A 328 1.84 16.24 -18.24
C PRO A 328 0.72 15.91 -17.25
N ASN A 329 0.24 14.68 -17.25
CA ASN A 329 -0.81 14.19 -16.35
C ASN A 329 -0.28 13.78 -14.95
N ALA A 330 1.04 13.64 -14.77
CA ALA A 330 1.66 13.25 -13.51
C ALA A 330 1.22 14.12 -12.32
N ARG A 331 1.01 15.42 -12.54
CA ARG A 331 0.55 16.36 -11.51
C ARG A 331 -0.85 16.08 -10.95
N GLY A 332 -1.66 15.33 -11.70
CA GLY A 332 -3.01 14.94 -11.30
C GLY A 332 -3.11 13.49 -10.80
N MET A 333 -2.00 12.77 -10.75
CA MET A 333 -1.94 11.37 -10.33
C MET A 333 -1.75 11.24 -8.84
N THR A 334 -2.30 10.17 -8.29
CA THR A 334 -2.02 9.64 -6.95
C THR A 334 -0.80 8.71 -6.99
N PHE A 335 -0.39 8.21 -5.83
CA PHE A 335 0.64 7.19 -5.67
C PHE A 335 0.41 5.97 -6.57
N SER A 336 -0.75 5.32 -6.47
CA SER A 336 -1.07 4.10 -7.21
C SER A 336 -1.14 4.31 -8.72
N GLU A 337 -1.61 5.49 -9.17
CA GLU A 337 -1.64 5.82 -10.60
C GLU A 337 -0.24 6.05 -11.17
N ALA A 338 0.64 6.70 -10.41
CA ALA A 338 2.01 7.01 -10.84
C ALA A 338 2.92 5.79 -10.88
N GLY A 339 2.72 4.83 -9.97
CA GLY A 339 3.50 3.60 -9.89
C GLY A 339 3.45 2.76 -11.16
N ALA A 340 2.28 2.69 -11.81
CA ALA A 340 2.09 1.93 -13.05
C ALA A 340 2.65 2.61 -14.32
N VAL A 341 3.02 3.88 -14.27
CA VAL A 341 3.44 4.63 -15.49
C VAL A 341 4.75 4.11 -16.08
N PRO A 342 5.81 3.78 -15.31
CA PRO A 342 7.05 3.25 -15.90
C PRO A 342 6.88 1.98 -16.71
N ALA A 343 5.90 1.12 -16.39
CA ALA A 343 5.57 -0.08 -17.15
C ALA A 343 5.14 0.21 -18.60
N GLN A 344 4.69 1.43 -18.89
CA GLN A 344 4.41 1.87 -20.27
C GLN A 344 5.67 2.01 -21.13
N GLY A 345 6.86 1.94 -20.52
CA GLY A 345 8.14 1.91 -21.22
C GLY A 345 8.67 3.26 -21.67
N ASN A 346 8.07 4.37 -21.26
CA ASN A 346 8.42 5.73 -21.70
C ASN A 346 9.09 6.62 -20.64
N ILE A 347 9.44 6.08 -19.48
CA ILE A 347 10.11 6.78 -18.38
C ILE A 347 11.57 6.32 -18.28
N ALA A 348 12.51 7.27 -18.23
CA ALA A 348 13.94 6.96 -18.16
C ALA A 348 14.39 6.53 -16.76
N GLN A 349 13.89 7.23 -15.74
CA GLN A 349 14.24 6.96 -14.34
C GLN A 349 13.13 7.43 -13.40
N GLN A 350 13.10 6.81 -12.22
CA GLN A 350 12.19 7.16 -11.12
C GLN A 350 12.79 6.73 -9.79
N ILE A 351 12.56 7.48 -8.72
CA ILE A 351 12.71 7.01 -7.35
C ILE A 351 11.31 6.74 -6.83
N PHE A 352 11.03 5.52 -6.42
CA PHE A 352 9.68 5.14 -5.99
C PHE A 352 9.70 3.90 -5.12
N TRP A 353 8.63 3.67 -4.34
CA TRP A 353 8.49 2.47 -3.53
C TRP A 353 8.37 1.23 -4.42
N TYR A 354 9.15 0.20 -4.10
CA TYR A 354 9.24 -1.01 -4.94
C TYR A 354 7.91 -1.76 -5.04
N THR A 355 7.05 -1.66 -4.05
CA THR A 355 5.72 -2.30 -4.03
C THR A 355 4.77 -1.78 -5.10
N ALA A 356 5.00 -0.57 -5.62
CA ALA A 356 4.22 -0.02 -6.72
C ALA A 356 4.51 -0.69 -8.08
N PHE A 357 5.60 -1.45 -8.20
CA PHE A 357 6.07 -2.00 -9.48
C PHE A 357 5.83 -3.49 -9.66
N THR A 358 5.51 -4.21 -8.60
CA THR A 358 5.62 -5.68 -8.54
C THR A 358 4.76 -6.45 -9.54
N ALA A 359 3.69 -5.87 -10.07
CA ALA A 359 2.77 -6.58 -10.97
C ALA A 359 2.98 -6.25 -12.45
N ASP A 360 3.61 -5.12 -12.79
CA ASP A 360 3.56 -4.55 -14.13
C ASP A 360 4.94 -4.40 -14.80
N MET A 361 6.02 -4.68 -14.08
CA MET A 361 7.40 -4.65 -14.56
C MET A 361 8.11 -5.97 -14.39
#